data_5d76f827c1b6f450bb987332e7fe1c62
#
_entry.id   5d76f827c1b6f450bb987332e7fe1c62
#
_cell.length_a   1.000
_cell.length_b   1.000
_cell.length_c   1.000
_cell.angle_alpha   90.00
_cell.angle_beta   90.00
_cell.angle_gamma   90.00
#
_symmetry.space_group_name_H-M   'P 1'
#
loop_
_entity.id
_entity.type
_entity.pdbx_description
1 polymer ?
#
loop_
_entity_poly.entity_id
_entity_poly.type
_entity_poly.pdbx_seq_one_letter_code
_entity_poly.pdbx_strand_id
1 'polypeptide(L)'
;MFEHVNLTVTDPDKIANIICLLFNWHIRWSGPAKDDGYTVHVGSETAYLALYQPKQFIDAEIDHRHVGKVNHLGILVNDLDVVEKNVMSLGFETFNHGNYEPGRRFYFMLSDSIEAEVVSYTS
;
A
#
# COMPACT_ATOMS: atom_id res chain seq x y z
N MET A 1 -0.09 -20.17 5.26
CA MET A 1 -0.69 -19.13 4.40
C MET A 1 -0.35 -17.76 4.94
N PHE A 2 0.13 -16.86 4.09
CA PHE A 2 0.40 -15.49 4.51
C PHE A 2 -0.93 -14.74 4.65
N GLU A 3 -1.19 -14.14 5.79
CA GLU A 3 -2.48 -13.49 6.06
C GLU A 3 -2.41 -11.97 5.96
N HIS A 4 -1.47 -11.32 6.67
CA HIS A 4 -1.41 -9.86 6.66
C HIS A 4 -0.02 -9.32 7.01
N VAL A 5 0.16 -8.04 6.68
CA VAL A 5 1.24 -7.19 7.17
C VAL A 5 0.59 -6.06 7.97
N ASN A 6 1.17 -5.72 9.11
CA ASN A 6 0.72 -4.60 9.94
C ASN A 6 1.66 -3.42 9.73
N LEU A 7 1.09 -2.28 9.34
CA LEU A 7 1.82 -1.04 9.08
C LEU A 7 1.28 0.06 9.99
N THR A 8 2.17 0.72 10.70
CA THR A 8 1.79 1.92 11.46
C THR A 8 1.64 3.09 10.50
N VAL A 9 0.49 3.76 10.52
CA VAL A 9 0.17 4.88 9.65
C VAL A 9 -0.50 5.98 10.45
N THR A 10 -0.50 7.19 9.90
CA THR A 10 -1.11 8.34 10.59
C THR A 10 -2.60 8.48 10.32
N ASP A 11 -3.09 7.94 9.20
CA ASP A 11 -4.50 8.06 8.81
C ASP A 11 -4.96 6.79 8.07
N PRO A 12 -5.33 5.74 8.81
CA PRO A 12 -5.73 4.47 8.20
C PRO A 12 -6.91 4.58 7.23
N ASP A 13 -7.92 5.38 7.58
CA ASP A 13 -9.10 5.52 6.74
C ASP A 13 -8.77 6.13 5.39
N LYS A 14 -7.93 7.16 5.39
CA LYS A 14 -7.52 7.82 4.15
C LYS A 14 -6.75 6.86 3.23
N ILE A 15 -5.79 6.14 3.79
CA ILE A 15 -4.97 5.19 3.02
C ILE A 15 -5.84 4.05 2.49
N ALA A 16 -6.73 3.51 3.33
CA ALA A 16 -7.62 2.43 2.92
C ALA A 16 -8.54 2.88 1.77
N ASN A 17 -9.07 4.10 1.85
CA ASN A 17 -9.93 4.63 0.79
C ASN A 17 -9.18 4.79 -0.54
N ILE A 18 -7.94 5.27 -0.50
CA ILE A 18 -7.10 5.38 -1.70
C ILE A 18 -6.87 3.99 -2.30
N ILE A 19 -6.52 3.02 -1.48
CA ILE A 19 -6.28 1.64 -1.92
C ILE A 19 -7.54 1.07 -2.59
N CYS A 20 -8.71 1.26 -1.98
CA CYS A 20 -9.97 0.76 -2.55
C CYS A 20 -10.33 1.43 -3.88
N LEU A 21 -9.97 2.71 -4.05
CA LEU A 21 -10.19 3.41 -5.32
C LEU A 21 -9.27 2.95 -6.44
N LEU A 22 -8.03 2.59 -6.09
CA LEU A 22 -7.00 2.25 -7.09
C LEU A 22 -6.98 0.76 -7.43
N PHE A 23 -7.25 -0.09 -6.46
CA PHE A 23 -7.10 -1.53 -6.59
C PHE A 23 -8.43 -2.20 -6.28
N ASN A 24 -8.63 -3.38 -6.79
CA ASN A 24 -9.88 -4.12 -6.53
C ASN A 24 -9.85 -4.77 -5.14
N TRP A 25 -9.53 -3.98 -4.13
CA TRP A 25 -9.49 -4.37 -2.74
C TRP A 25 -10.66 -3.73 -1.99
N HIS A 26 -10.95 -4.25 -0.81
CA HIS A 26 -12.04 -3.75 0.02
C HIS A 26 -11.63 -3.71 1.49
N ILE A 27 -12.35 -2.92 2.28
CA ILE A 27 -12.19 -2.89 3.72
C ILE A 27 -12.84 -4.14 4.29
N ARG A 28 -12.04 -4.98 4.94
CA ARG A 28 -12.48 -6.25 5.49
C ARG A 28 -13.04 -6.09 6.91
N TRP A 29 -12.45 -5.19 7.67
CA TRP A 29 -12.83 -4.90 9.05
C TRP A 29 -12.14 -3.63 9.52
N SER A 30 -12.72 -2.95 10.51
CA SER A 30 -12.09 -1.82 11.17
C SER A 30 -12.58 -1.72 12.60
N GLY A 31 -11.77 -1.19 13.49
CA GLY A 31 -12.17 -1.02 14.88
C GLY A 31 -11.01 -0.76 15.82
N PRO A 32 -11.27 -0.80 17.14
CA PRO A 32 -10.24 -0.61 18.14
C PRO A 32 -9.13 -1.64 18.02
N ALA A 33 -7.91 -1.21 18.27
CA ALA A 33 -6.72 -2.03 18.21
C ALA A 33 -5.97 -1.96 19.53
N LYS A 34 -4.85 -2.69 19.62
CA LYS A 34 -4.05 -2.72 20.84
C LYS A 34 -3.56 -1.34 21.22
N ASP A 35 -3.28 -1.15 22.52
CA ASP A 35 -2.75 0.10 23.07
C ASP A 35 -3.64 1.31 22.79
N ASP A 36 -4.97 1.07 22.81
CA ASP A 36 -6.00 2.09 22.55
C ASP A 36 -5.88 2.75 21.15
N GLY A 37 -5.28 2.04 20.21
CA GLY A 37 -5.18 2.49 18.82
C GLY A 37 -6.39 2.13 18.00
N TYR A 38 -6.28 2.34 16.70
CA TYR A 38 -7.32 2.08 15.72
C TYR A 38 -6.71 1.36 14.52
N THR A 39 -7.45 0.45 13.90
CA THR A 39 -6.94 -0.28 12.75
C THR A 39 -8.00 -0.41 11.66
N VAL A 40 -7.54 -0.41 10.43
CA VAL A 40 -8.36 -0.73 9.26
C VAL A 40 -7.69 -1.88 8.51
N HIS A 41 -8.45 -2.95 8.28
CA HIS A 41 -7.99 -4.08 7.49
C HIS A 41 -8.50 -3.92 6.06
N VAL A 42 -7.59 -3.74 5.12
CA VAL A 42 -7.92 -3.54 3.70
C VAL A 42 -7.14 -4.52 2.85
N GLY A 43 -7.82 -5.20 1.95
CA GLY A 43 -7.16 -6.19 1.10
C GLY A 43 -8.10 -6.95 0.22
N SER A 44 -7.63 -8.12 -0.19
CA SER A 44 -8.39 -9.08 -1.00
C SER A 44 -8.95 -10.19 -0.12
N GLU A 45 -9.48 -11.23 -0.76
CA GLU A 45 -9.99 -12.41 -0.05
C GLU A 45 -8.88 -13.22 0.62
N THR A 46 -7.65 -13.14 0.12
CA THR A 46 -6.56 -14.01 0.57
C THR A 46 -5.59 -13.32 1.53
N ALA A 47 -5.44 -12.00 1.46
CA ALA A 47 -4.48 -11.27 2.28
C ALA A 47 -4.92 -9.82 2.45
N TYR A 48 -4.41 -9.17 3.49
CA TYR A 48 -4.76 -7.78 3.75
C TYR A 48 -3.62 -7.02 4.42
N LEU A 49 -3.73 -5.71 4.38
CA LEU A 49 -2.91 -4.80 5.17
C LEU A 49 -3.70 -4.41 6.42
N ALA A 50 -3.07 -4.54 7.59
CA ALA A 50 -3.61 -3.98 8.81
C ALA A 50 -2.98 -2.60 9.00
N LEU A 51 -3.75 -1.55 8.74
CA LEU A 51 -3.29 -0.17 8.84
C LEU A 51 -3.57 0.30 10.27
N TYR A 52 -2.52 0.41 11.06
CA TYR A 52 -2.62 0.67 12.50
C TYR A 52 -2.26 2.12 12.82
N GLN A 53 -3.15 2.78 13.55
CA GLN A 53 -2.90 4.11 14.08
C GLN A 53 -2.77 4.03 15.59
N PRO A 54 -1.56 4.22 16.15
CA PRO A 54 -1.39 4.33 17.59
C PRO A 54 -1.89 5.69 18.08
N LYS A 55 -2.04 5.86 19.38
CA LYS A 55 -2.35 7.17 19.97
C LYS A 55 -1.25 8.18 19.69
N GLN A 56 -0.01 7.74 19.73
CA GLN A 56 1.16 8.57 19.44
C GLN A 56 2.06 7.78 18.50
N PHE A 57 2.58 8.45 17.50
CA PHE A 57 3.48 7.81 16.52
C PHE A 57 4.77 8.61 16.40
N ILE A 58 5.78 7.92 15.87
CA ILE A 58 7.09 8.50 15.58
C ILE A 58 7.22 8.52 14.07
N ASP A 59 7.36 9.71 13.50
CA ASP A 59 7.62 9.85 12.07
C ASP A 59 8.98 9.24 11.73
N ALA A 60 9.03 8.51 10.63
CA ALA A 60 10.26 7.93 10.14
C ALA A 60 10.39 8.23 8.66
N GLU A 61 11.56 8.69 8.26
CA GLU A 61 11.86 8.84 6.85
C GLU A 61 12.04 7.48 6.22
N ILE A 62 11.64 7.36 4.95
CA ILE A 62 11.85 6.13 4.21
C ILE A 62 13.34 6.01 3.88
N ASP A 63 13.92 4.85 4.22
CA ASP A 63 15.31 4.54 3.90
C ASP A 63 15.39 3.05 3.63
N HIS A 64 15.56 2.69 2.37
CA HIS A 64 15.55 1.30 1.92
C HIS A 64 16.72 0.47 2.44
N ARG A 65 17.68 1.10 3.12
CA ARG A 65 18.84 0.40 3.71
C ARG A 65 18.54 -0.16 5.10
N HIS A 66 17.43 0.22 5.72
CA HIS A 66 17.09 -0.27 7.06
C HIS A 66 16.72 -1.75 7.02
N VAL A 67 17.49 -2.55 7.74
CA VAL A 67 17.27 -3.98 7.82
C VAL A 67 15.99 -4.28 8.60
N GLY A 68 15.14 -5.16 8.05
CA GLY A 68 13.92 -5.62 8.72
C GLY A 68 12.70 -4.73 8.54
N LYS A 69 12.86 -3.54 7.99
CA LYS A 69 11.72 -2.66 7.69
C LYS A 69 11.11 -3.02 6.34
N VAL A 70 9.82 -2.72 6.19
CA VAL A 70 9.14 -2.88 4.91
C VAL A 70 9.77 -1.91 3.91
N ASN A 71 10.31 -2.46 2.82
CA ASN A 71 10.93 -1.67 1.76
C ASN A 71 9.85 -1.01 0.89
N HIS A 72 8.93 -1.81 0.40
CA HIS A 72 7.76 -1.36 -0.36
C HIS A 72 6.70 -2.46 -0.38
N LEU A 73 5.50 -2.11 -0.81
CA LEU A 73 4.40 -3.05 -1.01
C LEU A 73 4.28 -3.35 -2.50
N GLY A 74 4.21 -4.62 -2.86
CA GLY A 74 3.99 -5.03 -4.25
C GLY A 74 2.53 -5.38 -4.48
N ILE A 75 1.91 -4.76 -5.49
CA ILE A 75 0.49 -4.95 -5.82
C ILE A 75 0.39 -5.39 -7.27
N LEU A 76 -0.22 -6.55 -7.48
CA LEU A 76 -0.42 -7.12 -8.80
C LEU A 76 -1.71 -6.59 -9.40
N VAL A 77 -1.64 -6.12 -10.63
CA VAL A 77 -2.80 -5.65 -11.39
C VAL A 77 -2.78 -6.27 -12.78
N ASN A 78 -3.93 -6.27 -13.45
CA ASN A 78 -4.04 -6.79 -14.81
C ASN A 78 -3.66 -5.74 -15.86
N ASP A 79 -4.15 -4.51 -15.71
CA ASP A 79 -3.91 -3.44 -16.67
C ASP A 79 -3.13 -2.31 -16.01
N LEU A 80 -1.82 -2.35 -16.20
CA LEU A 80 -0.91 -1.41 -15.56
C LEU A 80 -1.17 0.03 -16.00
N ASP A 81 -1.43 0.25 -17.29
CA ASP A 81 -1.59 1.59 -17.83
C ASP A 81 -2.85 2.27 -17.28
N VAL A 82 -3.94 1.54 -17.16
CA VAL A 82 -5.18 2.05 -16.56
C VAL A 82 -4.96 2.40 -15.08
N VAL A 83 -4.29 1.53 -14.35
CA VAL A 83 -4.02 1.79 -12.93
C VAL A 83 -3.11 2.99 -12.75
N GLU A 84 -2.08 3.13 -13.58
CA GLU A 84 -1.19 4.30 -13.51
C GLU A 84 -1.97 5.60 -13.77
N LYS A 85 -2.85 5.60 -14.74
CA LYS A 85 -3.72 6.75 -15.00
C LYS A 85 -4.55 7.12 -13.76
N ASN A 86 -5.12 6.12 -13.11
CA ASN A 86 -5.92 6.33 -11.91
C ASN A 86 -5.08 6.88 -10.75
N VAL A 87 -3.87 6.35 -10.57
CA VAL A 87 -2.91 6.83 -9.56
C VAL A 87 -2.60 8.31 -9.82
N MET A 88 -2.27 8.66 -11.04
CA MET A 88 -1.95 10.04 -11.42
C MET A 88 -3.15 10.96 -11.25
N SER A 89 -4.35 10.49 -11.54
CA SER A 89 -5.58 11.29 -11.41
C SER A 89 -5.88 11.64 -9.95
N LEU A 90 -5.38 10.87 -9.00
CA LEU A 90 -5.49 11.18 -7.57
C LEU A 90 -4.39 12.13 -7.07
N GLY A 91 -3.50 12.57 -7.95
CA GLY A 91 -2.44 13.52 -7.63
C GLY A 91 -1.10 12.93 -7.27
N PHE A 92 -0.93 11.61 -7.40
CA PHE A 92 0.35 10.96 -7.12
C PHE A 92 1.29 11.06 -8.31
N GLU A 93 2.58 11.21 -8.03
CA GLU A 93 3.63 11.06 -9.04
C GLU A 93 4.02 9.60 -9.14
N THR A 94 4.23 9.12 -10.36
CA THR A 94 4.72 7.76 -10.61
C THR A 94 6.19 7.82 -11.03
N PHE A 95 6.96 6.81 -10.64
CA PHE A 95 8.40 6.81 -10.87
C PHE A 95 8.94 5.38 -10.97
N ASN A 96 10.22 5.26 -11.29
CA ASN A 96 10.95 3.98 -11.39
C ASN A 96 10.24 2.97 -12.30
N HIS A 97 9.79 3.44 -13.48
CA HIS A 97 9.17 2.56 -14.47
C HIS A 97 10.16 1.49 -14.92
N GLY A 98 9.69 0.27 -15.01
CA GLY A 98 10.52 -0.85 -15.44
C GLY A 98 9.73 -1.86 -16.27
N ASN A 99 10.47 -2.56 -17.14
CA ASN A 99 9.92 -3.64 -17.95
C ASN A 99 10.93 -4.80 -17.96
N TYR A 100 10.89 -5.62 -16.89
CA TYR A 100 11.77 -6.76 -16.70
C TYR A 100 11.04 -7.81 -15.89
N GLU A 101 11.54 -9.02 -15.93
CA GLU A 101 10.91 -10.13 -15.20
C GLU A 101 10.63 -9.77 -13.72
N PRO A 102 9.45 -10.08 -13.19
CA PRO A 102 8.39 -10.88 -13.83
C PRO A 102 7.36 -10.07 -14.63
N GLY A 103 7.52 -8.73 -14.82
CA GLY A 103 6.59 -7.94 -15.62
C GLY A 103 6.89 -6.46 -15.60
N ARG A 104 6.00 -5.68 -16.21
CA ARG A 104 6.08 -4.22 -16.20
C ARG A 104 5.64 -3.67 -14.85
N ARG A 105 6.22 -2.53 -14.45
CA ARG A 105 5.94 -1.94 -13.13
C ARG A 105 6.15 -0.44 -13.11
N PHE A 106 5.54 0.18 -12.13
CA PHE A 106 5.88 1.53 -11.70
C PHE A 106 5.74 1.62 -10.19
N TYR A 107 6.23 2.70 -9.61
CA TYR A 107 6.19 2.96 -8.17
C TYR A 107 5.49 4.29 -7.90
N PHE A 108 4.90 4.40 -6.74
CA PHE A 108 4.42 5.69 -6.23
C PHE A 108 4.44 5.67 -4.70
N MET A 109 4.43 6.85 -4.09
CA MET A 109 4.38 6.97 -2.64
C MET A 109 2.91 7.01 -2.19
N LEU A 110 2.44 5.90 -1.61
CA LEU A 110 1.08 5.78 -1.08
C LEU A 110 0.87 6.73 0.11
N SER A 111 1.92 6.93 0.90
CA SER A 111 2.04 7.96 1.93
C SER A 111 3.52 8.36 2.03
N ASP A 112 3.83 9.33 2.88
CA ASP A 112 5.21 9.79 3.04
C ASP A 112 6.18 8.69 3.48
N SER A 113 5.67 7.63 4.09
CA SER A 113 6.48 6.55 4.62
C SER A 113 6.23 5.19 3.97
N ILE A 114 5.34 5.10 2.98
CA ILE A 114 4.99 3.82 2.34
C ILE A 114 5.11 3.94 0.83
N GLU A 115 6.08 3.22 0.28
CA GLU A 115 6.25 3.09 -1.16
C GLU A 115 5.47 1.90 -1.67
N ALA A 116 4.80 2.06 -2.80
CA ALA A 116 4.06 0.99 -3.46
C ALA A 116 4.66 0.72 -4.83
N GLU A 117 4.80 -0.56 -5.17
CA GLU A 117 5.13 -1.03 -6.50
C GLU A 117 3.89 -1.65 -7.10
N VAL A 118 3.49 -1.17 -8.27
CA VAL A 118 2.38 -1.76 -9.02
C VAL A 118 2.98 -2.53 -10.18
N VAL A 119 2.65 -3.80 -10.27
CA VAL A 119 3.24 -4.70 -11.26
C VAL A 119 2.15 -5.44 -12.03
N SER A 120 2.38 -5.66 -13.31
CA SER A 120 1.53 -6.49 -14.15
C SER A 120 2.39 -7.54 -14.83
N TYR A 121 1.92 -8.80 -14.78
CA TYR A 121 2.56 -9.91 -15.50
C TYR A 121 2.07 -10.01 -16.94
N THR A 122 1.02 -9.28 -17.27
CA THR A 122 0.54 -9.18 -18.64
C THR A 122 1.19 -7.99 -19.34
N SER A 123 1.66 -8.20 -20.56
CA SER A 123 2.31 -7.13 -21.34
C SER A 123 1.29 -6.23 -22.04
#